data_f8385d1499f2cd59e3749caf4e4d33f4
#
_entry.id   f8385d1499f2cd59e3749caf4e4d33f4
#
_cell.length_a   1.000
_cell.length_b   1.000
_cell.length_c   1.000
_cell.angle_alpha   90.00
_cell.angle_beta   90.00
_cell.angle_gamma   90.00
#
_symmetry.space_group_name_H-M   'P 1'
#
loop_
_entity.id
_entity.type
_entity.pdbx_description
1 polymer ?
#
loop_
_entity_poly.entity_id
_entity_poly.type
_entity_poly.pdbx_seq_one_letter_code
_entity_poly.pdbx_strand_id
1 'polypeptide(L)'
;MLKCTRCGEEKPATSEFFPVNNRKKNGLDSWCRVCRATYRSENNRGKFRGQLTDDQVKELRQQVHCDICGGTENSGSRHNKHLGKVYNLVMDHNHSNGKFRGMLCNHCNRGLGNFKDNIEVMKKAIRYLEKQ
;
A
#
# COMPACT_ATOMS: atom_id res chain seq x y z
N MET A 1 -9.32 -22.33 21.08
CA MET A 1 -7.96 -21.83 20.99
C MET A 1 -7.43 -22.04 19.57
N LEU A 2 -6.64 -21.11 19.07
CA LEU A 2 -5.96 -21.21 17.76
C LEU A 2 -4.48 -20.85 17.96
N LYS A 3 -3.60 -21.70 17.46
CA LYS A 3 -2.14 -21.48 17.52
C LYS A 3 -1.70 -20.57 16.39
N CYS A 4 -1.06 -19.44 16.72
CA CYS A 4 -0.46 -18.57 15.73
C CYS A 4 0.77 -19.25 15.09
N THR A 5 0.77 -19.42 13.77
CA THR A 5 1.86 -20.12 13.07
C THR A 5 3.16 -19.29 12.99
N ARG A 6 3.15 -18.02 13.39
CA ARG A 6 4.36 -17.17 13.41
C ARG A 6 5.02 -17.12 14.80
N CYS A 7 4.26 -16.81 15.87
CA CYS A 7 4.83 -16.74 17.22
C CYS A 7 4.69 -18.02 18.02
N GLY A 8 3.90 -19.00 17.55
CA GLY A 8 3.68 -20.26 18.26
C GLY A 8 2.72 -20.18 19.44
N GLU A 9 2.26 -18.99 19.83
CA GLU A 9 1.33 -18.81 20.96
C GLU A 9 -0.09 -19.27 20.63
N GLU A 10 -0.75 -19.87 21.59
CA GLU A 10 -2.18 -20.17 21.53
C GLU A 10 -3.01 -18.99 22.07
N LYS A 11 -3.99 -18.58 21.31
CA LYS A 11 -4.90 -17.47 21.62
C LYS A 11 -6.34 -17.86 21.33
N PRO A 12 -7.34 -17.18 21.94
CA PRO A 12 -8.74 -17.40 21.60
C PRO A 12 -8.98 -17.29 20.09
N ALA A 13 -9.73 -18.24 19.52
CA ALA A 13 -10.02 -18.30 18.08
C ALA A 13 -11.15 -17.32 17.72
N THR A 14 -10.90 -16.02 17.92
CA THR A 14 -11.85 -14.93 17.65
C THR A 14 -11.24 -13.87 16.72
N SER A 15 -12.10 -13.07 16.12
CA SER A 15 -11.68 -11.93 15.28
C SER A 15 -10.92 -10.83 16.06
N GLU A 16 -10.98 -10.87 17.38
CA GLU A 16 -10.19 -9.98 18.24
C GLU A 16 -8.70 -10.32 18.19
N PHE A 17 -8.35 -11.61 18.21
CA PHE A 17 -6.95 -12.07 18.21
C PHE A 17 -6.41 -12.39 16.82
N PHE A 18 -7.26 -12.82 15.90
CA PHE A 18 -6.87 -13.18 14.53
C PHE A 18 -7.68 -12.38 13.49
N PRO A 19 -7.03 -11.85 12.44
CA PRO A 19 -7.78 -11.21 11.36
C PRO A 19 -8.76 -12.19 10.69
N VAL A 20 -9.91 -11.67 10.25
CA VAL A 20 -10.86 -12.47 9.46
C VAL A 20 -10.24 -12.82 8.10
N ASN A 21 -10.35 -14.08 7.70
CA ASN A 21 -9.90 -14.60 6.42
C ASN A 21 -10.88 -15.63 5.86
N ASN A 22 -11.78 -15.17 5.01
CA ASN A 22 -12.85 -16.00 4.43
C ASN A 22 -12.35 -17.14 3.51
N ARG A 23 -11.05 -17.17 3.19
CA ARG A 23 -10.43 -18.27 2.43
C ARG A 23 -10.02 -19.45 3.31
N LYS A 24 -10.06 -19.28 4.62
CA LYS A 24 -9.75 -20.33 5.59
C LYS A 24 -11.02 -20.98 6.11
N LYS A 25 -11.01 -22.30 6.33
CA LYS A 25 -12.17 -23.06 6.83
C LYS A 25 -12.74 -22.51 8.15
N ASN A 26 -11.86 -22.01 9.03
CA ASN A 26 -12.25 -21.41 10.32
C ASN A 26 -12.53 -19.90 10.24
N GLY A 27 -12.51 -19.30 9.05
CA GLY A 27 -12.76 -17.87 8.85
C GLY A 27 -11.69 -16.92 9.40
N LEU A 28 -10.59 -17.43 9.93
CA LEU A 28 -9.54 -16.64 10.60
C LEU A 28 -8.17 -16.85 9.95
N ASP A 29 -7.33 -15.82 10.04
CA ASP A 29 -5.93 -15.89 9.59
C ASP A 29 -5.12 -16.85 10.49
N SER A 30 -4.09 -17.46 9.96
CA SER A 30 -3.14 -18.30 10.70
C SER A 30 -2.16 -17.52 11.57
N TRP A 31 -2.02 -16.20 11.35
CA TRP A 31 -1.21 -15.31 12.18
C TRP A 31 -2.09 -14.41 13.04
N CYS A 32 -1.74 -14.28 14.31
CA CYS A 32 -2.44 -13.35 15.20
C CYS A 32 -2.24 -11.87 14.73
N ARG A 33 -3.11 -10.98 15.19
CA ARG A 33 -3.09 -9.55 14.84
C ARG A 33 -1.76 -8.88 15.16
N VAL A 34 -1.14 -9.24 16.29
CA VAL A 34 0.18 -8.72 16.67
C VAL A 34 1.23 -9.12 15.64
N CYS A 35 1.32 -10.40 15.28
CA CYS A 35 2.26 -10.88 14.27
C CYS A 35 2.01 -10.26 12.89
N ARG A 36 0.75 -10.04 12.51
CA ARG A 36 0.39 -9.32 11.27
C ARG A 36 0.81 -7.86 11.30
N ALA A 37 0.60 -7.18 12.42
CA ALA A 37 1.01 -5.78 12.58
C ALA A 37 2.53 -5.64 12.53
N THR A 38 3.26 -6.50 13.26
CA THR A 38 4.73 -6.55 13.23
C THR A 38 5.25 -6.80 11.82
N TYR A 39 4.74 -7.82 11.13
CA TYR A 39 5.13 -8.12 9.74
C TYR A 39 4.88 -6.94 8.79
N ARG A 40 3.72 -6.30 8.89
CA ARG A 40 3.42 -5.09 8.09
C ARG A 40 4.38 -3.96 8.41
N SER A 41 4.67 -3.73 9.69
CA SER A 41 5.62 -2.70 10.12
C SER A 41 7.03 -2.98 9.60
N GLU A 42 7.50 -4.22 9.71
CA GLU A 42 8.82 -4.64 9.22
C GLU A 42 8.93 -4.51 7.71
N ASN A 43 7.93 -4.97 6.96
CA ASN A 43 7.96 -4.95 5.50
C ASN A 43 7.66 -3.58 4.89
N ASN A 44 6.78 -2.77 5.51
CA ASN A 44 6.51 -1.40 5.03
C ASN A 44 7.62 -0.43 5.42
N ARG A 45 8.23 -0.58 6.62
CA ARG A 45 9.41 0.19 7.01
C ARG A 45 10.67 -0.27 6.30
N GLY A 46 10.77 -1.57 5.97
CA GLY A 46 11.92 -2.16 5.31
C GLY A 46 12.15 -1.65 3.89
N LYS A 47 11.08 -1.26 3.18
CA LYS A 47 11.14 -0.87 1.78
C LYS A 47 11.97 0.40 1.54
N PHE A 48 11.99 1.32 2.51
CA PHE A 48 12.73 2.59 2.44
C PHE A 48 13.76 2.74 3.57
N ARG A 49 14.07 1.65 4.28
CA ARG A 49 15.06 1.65 5.35
C ARG A 49 16.42 2.06 4.81
N GLY A 50 17.01 3.11 5.41
CA GLY A 50 18.28 3.69 4.94
C GLY A 50 18.17 4.70 3.79
N GLN A 51 16.95 4.93 3.26
CA GLN A 51 16.70 5.98 2.27
C GLN A 51 16.01 7.21 2.87
N LEU A 52 15.12 6.98 3.84
CA LEU A 52 14.34 8.01 4.52
C LEU A 52 14.43 7.82 6.03
N THR A 53 14.52 8.92 6.76
CA THR A 53 14.40 8.93 8.22
C THR A 53 12.92 8.82 8.63
N ASP A 54 12.66 8.45 9.88
CA ASP A 54 11.29 8.37 10.41
C ASP A 54 10.58 9.74 10.35
N ASP A 55 11.30 10.84 10.53
CA ASP A 55 10.75 12.19 10.44
C ASP A 55 10.41 12.58 9.00
N GLN A 56 11.27 12.25 8.04
CA GLN A 56 10.96 12.39 6.61
C GLN A 56 9.72 11.59 6.19
N VAL A 57 9.57 10.38 6.70
CA VAL A 57 8.36 9.56 6.45
C VAL A 57 7.12 10.20 7.05
N LYS A 58 7.21 10.79 8.24
CA LYS A 58 6.09 11.51 8.87
C LYS A 58 5.69 12.74 8.06
N GLU A 59 6.66 13.53 7.60
CA GLU A 59 6.45 14.72 6.77
C GLU A 59 5.79 14.34 5.43
N LEU A 60 6.33 13.36 4.71
CA LEU A 60 5.77 12.86 3.46
C LEU A 60 4.31 12.39 3.62
N ARG A 61 3.96 11.77 4.76
CA ARG A 61 2.59 11.35 5.03
C ARG A 61 1.60 12.49 5.27
N GLN A 62 2.07 13.71 5.49
CA GLN A 62 1.23 14.91 5.58
C GLN A 62 0.94 15.51 4.21
N GLN A 63 1.66 15.08 3.18
CA GLN A 63 1.41 15.52 1.81
C GLN A 63 0.01 15.10 1.35
N VAL A 64 -0.74 16.03 0.79
CA VAL A 64 -2.12 15.82 0.32
C VAL A 64 -2.25 15.81 -1.20
N HIS A 65 -1.24 16.30 -1.93
CA HIS A 65 -1.22 16.39 -3.39
C HIS A 65 -0.38 15.28 -4.00
N CYS A 66 -0.92 14.62 -5.01
CA CYS A 66 -0.19 13.62 -5.80
C CYS A 66 0.90 14.28 -6.65
N ASP A 67 2.12 13.73 -6.63
CA ASP A 67 3.27 14.27 -7.38
C ASP A 67 3.11 14.21 -8.91
N ILE A 68 2.16 13.42 -9.43
CA ILE A 68 1.90 13.33 -10.87
C ILE A 68 0.71 14.20 -11.27
N CYS A 69 -0.47 13.98 -10.69
CA CYS A 69 -1.69 14.65 -11.14
C CYS A 69 -2.06 15.88 -10.32
N GLY A 70 -1.37 16.16 -9.21
CA GLY A 70 -1.68 17.25 -8.28
C GLY A 70 -3.00 17.06 -7.50
N GLY A 71 -3.75 16.01 -7.79
CA GLY A 71 -5.03 15.74 -7.14
C GLY A 71 -4.88 15.38 -5.66
N THR A 72 -5.86 15.80 -4.86
CA THR A 72 -5.95 15.49 -3.43
C THR A 72 -6.79 14.25 -3.15
N GLU A 73 -7.59 13.81 -4.13
CA GLU A 73 -8.45 12.64 -4.00
C GLU A 73 -7.65 11.36 -4.20
N ASN A 74 -7.33 10.71 -3.12
CA ASN A 74 -6.93 9.33 -3.18
C ASN A 74 -8.21 8.48 -3.17
N SER A 75 -8.79 8.24 -4.34
CA SER A 75 -9.96 7.39 -4.47
C SER A 75 -9.59 5.96 -4.07
N GLY A 76 -9.79 5.69 -2.80
CA GLY A 76 -9.91 4.33 -2.32
C GLY A 76 -11.01 3.59 -3.10
N SER A 77 -11.04 2.27 -3.02
CA SER A 77 -12.05 1.48 -3.73
C SER A 77 -13.43 2.11 -3.53
N ARG A 78 -14.30 2.01 -4.54
CA ARG A 78 -15.69 2.53 -4.50
C ARG A 78 -16.42 2.14 -3.21
N HIS A 79 -16.07 1.00 -2.63
CA HIS A 79 -16.64 0.47 -1.38
C HIS A 79 -16.38 1.35 -0.16
N ASN A 80 -15.32 2.13 -0.14
CA ASN A 80 -14.90 2.94 1.01
C ASN A 80 -15.28 4.43 0.88
N LYS A 81 -15.79 4.86 -0.28
CA LYS A 81 -16.21 6.25 -0.53
C LYS A 81 -17.36 6.68 0.39
N HIS A 82 -18.22 5.71 0.82
CA HIS A 82 -19.34 5.97 1.72
C HIS A 82 -18.95 6.20 3.18
N LEU A 83 -17.70 5.91 3.55
CA LEU A 83 -17.23 5.96 4.94
C LEU A 83 -16.51 7.27 5.28
N GLY A 84 -16.47 8.24 4.38
CA GLY A 84 -15.78 9.53 4.59
C GLY A 84 -14.27 9.38 4.90
N LYS A 85 -13.67 8.23 4.57
CA LYS A 85 -12.25 7.99 4.86
C LYS A 85 -11.37 8.74 3.87
N VAL A 86 -10.57 9.66 4.39
CA VAL A 86 -9.45 10.25 3.65
C VAL A 86 -8.38 9.17 3.49
N TYR A 87 -8.02 8.85 2.26
CA TYR A 87 -6.93 7.91 1.98
C TYR A 87 -5.65 8.69 1.80
N ASN A 88 -4.64 8.29 2.56
CA ASN A 88 -3.30 8.84 2.40
C ASN A 88 -2.72 8.44 1.03
N LEU A 89 -1.91 9.31 0.48
CA LEU A 89 -1.12 9.00 -0.71
C LEU A 89 -0.24 7.77 -0.47
N VAL A 90 0.13 7.09 -1.53
CA VAL A 90 0.99 5.91 -1.51
C VAL A 90 2.43 6.35 -1.73
N MET A 91 3.34 5.85 -0.90
CA MET A 91 4.78 6.00 -1.12
C MET A 91 5.20 5.15 -2.30
N ASP A 92 5.55 5.79 -3.40
CA ASP A 92 5.98 5.13 -4.62
C ASP A 92 7.49 4.89 -4.66
N HIS A 93 7.92 3.88 -5.41
CA HIS A 93 9.33 3.52 -5.52
C HIS A 93 9.62 2.92 -6.89
N ASN A 94 10.86 3.04 -7.31
CA ASN A 94 11.36 2.39 -8.51
C ASN A 94 11.44 0.86 -8.29
N HIS A 95 10.72 0.08 -9.10
CA HIS A 95 10.68 -1.37 -8.98
C HIS A 95 12.00 -2.08 -9.29
N SER A 96 12.91 -1.43 -10.05
CA SER A 96 14.19 -2.00 -10.42
C SER A 96 15.23 -1.90 -9.30
N ASN A 97 15.24 -0.80 -8.54
CA ASN A 97 16.27 -0.53 -7.53
C ASN A 97 15.71 -0.25 -6.13
N GLY A 98 14.38 -0.25 -5.96
CA GLY A 98 13.69 -0.02 -4.69
C GLY A 98 13.75 1.41 -4.16
N LYS A 99 14.33 2.37 -4.90
CA LYS A 99 14.46 3.76 -4.44
C LYS A 99 13.12 4.46 -4.38
N PHE A 100 12.89 5.21 -3.28
CA PHE A 100 11.74 6.08 -3.14
C PHE A 100 11.70 7.12 -4.28
N ARG A 101 10.53 7.36 -4.84
CA ARG A 101 10.31 8.34 -5.93
C ARG A 101 9.42 9.50 -5.52
N GLY A 102 8.36 9.24 -4.75
CA GLY A 102 7.41 10.29 -4.37
C GLY A 102 6.13 9.75 -3.77
N MET A 103 5.14 10.64 -3.61
CA MET A 103 3.83 10.35 -3.03
C MET A 103 2.76 10.40 -4.12
N LEU A 104 2.09 9.30 -4.37
CA LEU A 104 1.12 9.18 -5.45
C LEU A 104 -0.28 8.84 -4.95
N CYS A 105 -1.30 9.31 -5.66
CA CYS A 105 -2.64 8.76 -5.53
C CYS A 105 -2.69 7.33 -6.12
N ASN A 106 -3.67 6.54 -5.71
CA ASN A 106 -3.82 5.17 -6.19
C ASN A 106 -3.97 5.06 -7.71
N HIS A 107 -4.61 6.04 -8.36
CA HIS A 107 -4.77 6.03 -9.82
C HIS A 107 -3.43 6.19 -10.54
N CYS A 108 -2.63 7.18 -10.12
CA CYS A 108 -1.31 7.40 -10.72
C CYS A 108 -0.38 6.23 -10.44
N ASN A 109 -0.34 5.72 -9.19
CA ASN A 109 0.48 4.57 -8.84
C ASN A 109 0.11 3.30 -9.64
N ARG A 110 -1.19 3.02 -9.82
CA ARG A 110 -1.65 1.92 -10.67
C ARG A 110 -1.36 2.17 -12.15
N GLY A 111 -1.52 3.41 -12.62
CA GLY A 111 -1.21 3.80 -14.00
C GLY A 111 0.24 3.49 -14.36
N LEU A 112 1.20 3.89 -13.50
CA LEU A 112 2.62 3.55 -13.67
C LEU A 112 2.81 2.03 -13.71
N GLY A 113 2.22 1.31 -12.77
CA GLY A 113 2.30 -0.16 -12.71
C GLY A 113 1.73 -0.87 -13.93
N ASN A 114 0.61 -0.37 -14.50
CA ASN A 114 0.01 -0.90 -15.72
C ASN A 114 0.94 -0.75 -16.93
N PHE A 115 1.69 0.34 -17.00
CA PHE A 115 2.74 0.55 -18.00
C PHE A 115 4.08 -0.10 -17.61
N LYS A 116 4.14 -0.87 -16.51
CA LYS A 116 5.35 -1.55 -15.99
C LYS A 116 6.52 -0.60 -15.78
N ASP A 117 6.26 0.65 -15.40
CA ASP A 117 7.25 1.73 -15.29
C ASP A 117 8.07 1.97 -16.59
N ASN A 118 7.55 1.54 -17.74
CA ASN A 118 8.25 1.62 -19.01
C ASN A 118 8.03 2.99 -19.66
N ILE A 119 9.05 3.84 -19.62
CA ILE A 119 9.02 5.21 -20.15
C ILE A 119 8.71 5.22 -21.65
N GLU A 120 9.26 4.29 -22.43
CA GLU A 120 9.03 4.26 -23.88
C GLU A 120 7.58 3.89 -24.22
N VAL A 121 6.97 2.97 -23.45
CA VAL A 121 5.55 2.64 -23.61
C VAL A 121 4.68 3.84 -23.23
N MET A 122 5.03 4.57 -22.16
CA MET A 122 4.32 5.77 -21.76
C MET A 122 4.39 6.87 -22.82
N LYS A 123 5.56 7.10 -23.43
CA LYS A 123 5.73 8.04 -24.55
C LYS A 123 4.86 7.63 -25.75
N LYS A 124 4.77 6.32 -26.04
CA LYS A 124 3.87 5.82 -27.10
C LYS A 124 2.40 6.07 -26.75
N ALA A 125 2.01 5.91 -25.49
CA ALA A 125 0.65 6.21 -25.05
C ALA A 125 0.31 7.70 -25.19
N ILE A 126 1.24 8.60 -24.86
CA ILE A 126 1.08 10.04 -25.10
C ILE A 126 0.82 10.32 -26.57
N ARG A 127 1.71 9.84 -27.47
CA ARG A 127 1.55 10.00 -28.92
C ARG A 127 0.23 9.39 -29.46
N TYR A 128 -0.24 8.30 -28.82
CA TYR A 128 -1.52 7.72 -29.18
C TYR A 128 -2.70 8.62 -28.84
N LEU A 129 -2.68 9.29 -27.69
CA LEU A 129 -3.72 10.24 -27.26
C LEU A 129 -3.71 11.54 -28.10
N GLU A 130 -2.57 11.93 -28.64
CA GLU A 130 -2.40 13.11 -29.49
C GLU A 130 -2.93 12.92 -30.94
N LYS A 131 -3.32 11.71 -31.32
CA LYS A 131 -3.85 11.37 -32.66
C LYS A 131 -5.33 11.76 -32.83
N GLN A 132 -5.76 12.90 -32.35
CA GLN A 132 -7.14 13.38 -32.54
C GLN A 132 -7.28 14.18 -33.83
#